data_65934fa47a29b873ce24d4e622386c43
#
_entry.id   65934fa47a29b873ce24d4e622386c43
#
_cell.length_a   1.000
_cell.length_b   1.000
_cell.length_c   1.000
_cell.angle_alpha   90.00
_cell.angle_beta   90.00
_cell.angle_gamma   90.00
#
_symmetry.space_group_name_H-M   'P 1'
#
loop_
_entity.id
_entity.type
_entity.pdbx_description
1 polymer ?
#
loop_
_entity_poly.entity_id
_entity_poly.type
_entity_poly.pdbx_seq_one_letter_code
_entity_poly.pdbx_strand_id
1 'polypeptide(L)'
;MFEKNNISRKQSILVILIIIAMVLYIYWPVQDYGFIYFDDDVYVTQNIHLQSGITTDGLRWAFTTTYFGLWNPLTWLSLMLDYRIFGLNAGGYHWTNVILHILNAVLLFFLLRILTGAEWRSAFVAALFAVHPINVESVAWIAERKNVLSTFFWMTTMLCYVWYAKRPGWKRYVPVLISFAMGLMSKPMLVTLPFVLLLIDYWPLNRTAIAIEETTGHPLNLKKEKISFLIMEKIPLFILSAIVIFLTIGAPRTDQTIYTTFAWRMGNVVFSYVAYLKNLFSPLDLHVYYLSLSVPFWKLFACAVFLIFVTIFVCRYFKRHPYLPVGWFWYLGTFVPVIGFIQIADHTMADRYAYVPFIGIFMMIAWGGEKVFPKTVFLKKILIVLFILIIIFFAVTSRNQVNLWVDTVTLFENALEKDPNNHMAYQIIGQEMAKRGEYEKALKYFDMTLKIRPQFYPAYNNKAVVFQKIGKRHEALQNFEMSARIYKFSAETYFSIGFIYLEDGKFNQSIEYALKAIKIKPDYQAAYDMAGIAFVEKGKIQEGIKYFEKSLRINPLNKNTQNNLRMALEKSKKID
;
A
#
# COMPACT_ATOMS: atom_id res chain seq x y z
N MET A 1 36.34 18.06 27.99
CA MET A 1 36.11 17.03 29.02
C MET A 1 34.76 16.42 28.72
N PHE A 2 34.76 15.27 28.03
CA PHE A 2 33.54 14.61 27.57
C PHE A 2 32.91 13.93 28.78
N GLU A 3 31.83 14.45 29.31
CA GLU A 3 30.90 13.61 30.05
C GLU A 3 30.36 12.58 29.06
N LYS A 4 30.97 11.39 29.09
CA LYS A 4 30.38 10.19 28.60
C LYS A 4 29.03 10.03 29.30
N ASN A 5 27.96 10.47 28.67
CA ASN A 5 26.62 9.94 28.94
C ASN A 5 26.64 8.46 28.54
N ASN A 6 27.30 7.66 29.37
CA ASN A 6 27.17 6.21 29.40
C ASN A 6 25.75 5.90 29.91
N ILE A 7 24.76 6.22 29.08
CA ILE A 7 23.41 5.69 29.27
C ILE A 7 23.59 4.17 29.29
N SER A 8 23.28 3.58 30.42
CA SER A 8 23.61 2.20 30.66
C SER A 8 22.88 1.34 29.62
N ARG A 9 23.51 0.25 29.17
CA ARG A 9 22.87 -0.79 28.32
C ARG A 9 21.47 -1.17 28.84
N LYS A 10 21.26 -1.06 30.14
CA LYS A 10 19.97 -1.26 30.83
C LYS A 10 18.89 -0.26 30.39
N GLN A 11 19.22 1.01 30.16
CA GLN A 11 18.22 2.02 29.74
C GLN A 11 17.74 1.77 28.30
N SER A 12 18.64 1.43 27.38
CA SER A 12 18.25 1.08 26.00
C SER A 12 17.39 -0.18 25.97
N ILE A 13 17.70 -1.19 26.78
CA ILE A 13 16.87 -2.40 26.91
C ILE A 13 15.48 -2.01 27.43
N LEU A 14 15.40 -1.15 28.44
CA LEU A 14 14.11 -0.69 28.98
C LEU A 14 13.28 0.05 27.92
N VAL A 15 13.88 0.96 27.13
CA VAL A 15 13.20 1.64 26.02
C VAL A 15 12.64 0.64 25.02
N ILE A 16 13.43 -0.34 24.60
CA ILE A 16 13.00 -1.39 23.67
C ILE A 16 11.83 -2.18 24.23
N LEU A 17 11.90 -2.62 25.50
CA LEU A 17 10.82 -3.36 26.14
C LEU A 17 9.53 -2.54 26.22
N ILE A 18 9.63 -1.24 26.51
CA ILE A 18 8.48 -0.33 26.53
C ILE A 18 7.86 -0.22 25.12
N ILE A 19 8.67 -0.03 24.06
CA ILE A 19 8.19 0.04 22.68
C ILE A 19 7.47 -1.27 22.31
N ILE A 20 8.06 -2.43 22.60
CA ILE A 20 7.45 -3.73 22.35
C ILE A 20 6.11 -3.85 23.10
N ALA A 21 6.09 -3.52 24.39
CA ALA A 21 4.90 -3.63 25.21
C ALA A 21 3.75 -2.71 24.68
N MET A 22 4.07 -1.49 24.24
CA MET A 22 3.09 -0.58 23.65
C MET A 22 2.51 -1.12 22.34
N VAL A 23 3.35 -1.64 21.43
CA VAL A 23 2.88 -2.23 20.17
C VAL A 23 2.04 -3.48 20.44
N LEU A 24 2.47 -4.36 21.35
CA LEU A 24 1.68 -5.53 21.74
C LEU A 24 0.33 -5.13 22.34
N TYR A 25 0.28 -4.12 23.21
CA TYR A 25 -0.98 -3.61 23.74
C TYR A 25 -1.93 -3.13 22.63
N ILE A 26 -1.42 -2.38 21.66
CA ILE A 26 -2.22 -1.82 20.57
C ILE A 26 -2.74 -2.93 19.65
N TYR A 27 -1.89 -3.83 19.21
CA TYR A 27 -2.20 -4.79 18.14
C TYR A 27 -2.59 -6.19 18.62
N TRP A 28 -2.67 -6.44 19.92
CA TRP A 28 -3.03 -7.76 20.48
C TRP A 28 -4.29 -8.40 19.85
N PRO A 29 -5.39 -7.66 19.56
CA PRO A 29 -6.61 -8.29 19.03
C PRO A 29 -6.50 -8.84 17.63
N VAL A 30 -5.50 -8.42 16.84
CA VAL A 30 -5.42 -8.82 15.43
C VAL A 30 -5.28 -10.33 15.20
N GLN A 31 -4.94 -11.08 16.25
CA GLN A 31 -4.88 -12.55 16.21
C GLN A 31 -6.23 -13.21 15.90
N ASP A 32 -7.33 -12.52 16.27
CA ASP A 32 -8.70 -13.00 16.13
C ASP A 32 -9.40 -12.38 14.90
N TYR A 33 -8.69 -11.57 14.08
CA TYR A 33 -9.25 -10.86 12.94
C TYR A 33 -9.23 -11.71 11.67
N GLY A 34 -10.20 -11.44 10.80
CA GLY A 34 -10.28 -12.06 9.48
C GLY A 34 -9.49 -11.35 8.40
N PHE A 35 -9.52 -11.91 7.19
CA PHE A 35 -9.09 -11.20 5.98
C PHE A 35 -10.14 -10.13 5.61
N ILE A 36 -9.67 -8.93 5.23
CA ILE A 36 -10.52 -7.85 4.76
C ILE A 36 -10.78 -8.05 3.25
N TYR A 37 -12.05 -8.02 2.84
CA TYR A 37 -12.43 -8.05 1.41
C TYR A 37 -12.13 -6.70 0.74
N PHE A 38 -10.87 -6.37 0.77
CA PHE A 38 -10.26 -5.19 0.16
C PHE A 38 -8.78 -5.50 -0.03
N ASP A 39 -8.39 -5.99 -1.18
CA ASP A 39 -7.07 -6.48 -1.57
C ASP A 39 -6.62 -7.81 -0.91
N ASP A 40 -6.99 -8.15 0.36
CA ASP A 40 -6.53 -9.39 0.98
C ASP A 40 -7.03 -10.65 0.24
N ASP A 41 -8.18 -10.54 -0.41
CA ASP A 41 -8.71 -11.59 -1.28
C ASP A 41 -7.81 -11.81 -2.50
N VAL A 42 -7.39 -10.74 -3.15
CA VAL A 42 -6.50 -10.77 -4.32
C VAL A 42 -5.08 -11.18 -3.92
N TYR A 43 -4.61 -10.69 -2.77
CA TYR A 43 -3.26 -10.98 -2.30
C TYR A 43 -3.12 -12.38 -1.72
N VAL A 44 -4.16 -12.91 -1.03
CA VAL A 44 -4.06 -14.16 -0.25
C VAL A 44 -5.12 -15.18 -0.61
N THR A 45 -6.43 -14.88 -0.34
CA THR A 45 -7.46 -15.94 -0.29
C THR A 45 -7.89 -16.45 -1.66
N GLN A 46 -7.71 -15.68 -2.74
CA GLN A 46 -8.02 -16.09 -4.11
C GLN A 46 -6.77 -16.26 -4.98
N ASN A 47 -5.57 -16.06 -4.43
CA ASN A 47 -4.32 -16.16 -5.16
C ASN A 47 -3.79 -17.59 -5.18
N ILE A 48 -4.10 -18.33 -6.26
CA ILE A 48 -3.66 -19.71 -6.44
C ILE A 48 -2.12 -19.86 -6.49
N HIS A 49 -1.40 -18.86 -7.01
CA HIS A 49 0.05 -18.87 -7.06
C HIS A 49 0.67 -18.72 -5.68
N LEU A 50 0.07 -17.90 -4.82
CA LEU A 50 0.49 -17.76 -3.43
C LEU A 50 0.21 -19.07 -2.67
N GLN A 51 -0.97 -19.67 -2.87
CA GLN A 51 -1.39 -20.90 -2.20
C GLN A 51 -0.62 -22.14 -2.67
N SER A 52 0.06 -22.07 -3.83
CA SER A 52 1.01 -23.12 -4.24
C SER A 52 2.29 -23.14 -3.37
N GLY A 53 2.52 -22.10 -2.56
CA GLY A 53 3.62 -21.97 -1.63
C GLY A 53 4.96 -21.68 -2.30
N ILE A 54 6.06 -21.90 -1.53
CA ILE A 54 7.44 -21.70 -2.02
C ILE A 54 7.86 -22.90 -2.85
N THR A 55 7.43 -22.93 -4.10
CA THR A 55 7.81 -23.89 -5.13
C THR A 55 8.64 -23.20 -6.20
N THR A 56 9.30 -23.97 -7.10
CA THR A 56 10.04 -23.39 -8.23
C THR A 56 9.15 -22.49 -9.09
N ASP A 57 7.90 -22.93 -9.35
CA ASP A 57 6.93 -22.17 -10.14
C ASP A 57 6.44 -20.94 -9.36
N GLY A 58 6.19 -21.06 -8.06
CA GLY A 58 5.84 -19.94 -7.18
C GLY A 58 6.95 -18.88 -7.12
N LEU A 59 8.21 -19.30 -7.00
CA LEU A 59 9.37 -18.39 -7.07
C LEU A 59 9.44 -17.69 -8.42
N ARG A 60 9.36 -18.45 -9.53
CA ARG A 60 9.38 -17.87 -10.88
C ARG A 60 8.25 -16.85 -11.03
N TRP A 61 7.04 -17.20 -10.63
CA TRP A 61 5.89 -16.30 -10.69
C TRP A 61 6.14 -15.02 -9.88
N ALA A 62 6.61 -15.12 -8.64
CA ALA A 62 6.86 -13.96 -7.78
C ALA A 62 7.82 -12.94 -8.41
N PHE A 63 8.88 -13.41 -9.10
CA PHE A 63 9.87 -12.53 -9.73
C PHE A 63 9.48 -12.00 -11.11
N THR A 64 8.55 -12.68 -11.81
CA THR A 64 8.16 -12.30 -13.18
C THR A 64 6.82 -11.61 -13.26
N THR A 65 6.01 -11.67 -12.20
CA THR A 65 4.66 -11.10 -12.20
C THR A 65 4.66 -9.60 -11.93
N THR A 66 3.73 -8.90 -12.58
CA THR A 66 3.29 -7.55 -12.21
C THR A 66 1.84 -7.60 -11.74
N TYR A 67 1.45 -8.70 -11.09
CA TYR A 67 0.11 -8.93 -10.61
C TYR A 67 -0.36 -7.77 -9.73
N PHE A 68 -1.58 -7.32 -9.94
CA PHE A 68 -2.15 -6.15 -9.29
C PHE A 68 -1.37 -4.84 -9.55
N GLY A 69 -0.71 -4.72 -10.72
CA GLY A 69 -0.03 -3.51 -11.18
C GLY A 69 1.28 -3.17 -10.46
N LEU A 70 1.83 -4.08 -9.65
CA LEU A 70 3.06 -3.86 -8.89
C LEU A 70 4.05 -5.02 -9.07
N TRP A 71 5.34 -4.67 -9.22
CA TRP A 71 6.43 -5.64 -9.13
C TRP A 71 7.01 -5.62 -7.71
N ASN A 72 6.61 -6.61 -6.89
CA ASN A 72 6.99 -6.69 -5.47
C ASN A 72 7.27 -8.14 -5.03
N PRO A 73 8.29 -8.80 -5.63
CA PRO A 73 8.57 -10.22 -5.43
C PRO A 73 8.77 -10.61 -3.96
N LEU A 74 9.46 -9.80 -3.15
CA LEU A 74 9.69 -10.16 -1.74
C LEU A 74 8.42 -10.08 -0.90
N THR A 75 7.47 -9.24 -1.25
CA THR A 75 6.15 -9.24 -0.59
C THR A 75 5.43 -10.55 -0.89
N TRP A 76 5.43 -11.01 -2.14
CA TRP A 76 4.85 -12.32 -2.50
C TRP A 76 5.52 -13.46 -1.75
N LEU A 77 6.85 -13.50 -1.69
CA LEU A 77 7.58 -14.53 -0.95
C LEU A 77 7.28 -14.50 0.55
N SER A 78 7.15 -13.33 1.14
CA SER A 78 6.76 -13.18 2.56
C SER A 78 5.35 -13.74 2.82
N LEU A 79 4.40 -13.46 1.93
CA LEU A 79 3.03 -13.99 2.05
C LEU A 79 2.95 -15.50 1.77
N MET A 80 3.75 -16.02 0.82
CA MET A 80 3.88 -17.47 0.57
C MET A 80 4.46 -18.21 1.79
N LEU A 81 5.40 -17.57 2.51
CA LEU A 81 5.94 -18.11 3.75
C LEU A 81 4.86 -18.16 4.84
N ASP A 82 4.08 -17.09 4.99
CA ASP A 82 2.95 -17.08 5.93
C ASP A 82 1.92 -18.17 5.56
N TYR A 83 1.59 -18.33 4.29
CA TYR A 83 0.69 -19.40 3.85
C TYR A 83 1.22 -20.79 4.22
N ARG A 84 2.53 -21.02 4.04
CA ARG A 84 3.16 -22.29 4.40
C ARG A 84 3.09 -22.58 5.91
N ILE A 85 3.15 -21.55 6.75
CA ILE A 85 3.19 -21.68 8.22
C ILE A 85 1.76 -21.73 8.79
N PHE A 86 0.89 -20.85 8.31
CA PHE A 86 -0.41 -20.58 8.92
C PHE A 86 -1.61 -21.02 8.05
N GLY A 87 -1.38 -21.46 6.79
CA GLY A 87 -2.47 -21.72 5.84
C GLY A 87 -3.28 -20.45 5.58
N LEU A 88 -4.59 -20.54 5.70
CA LEU A 88 -5.53 -19.40 5.61
C LEU A 88 -5.94 -18.86 6.99
N ASN A 89 -5.14 -19.00 8.02
CA ASN A 89 -5.37 -18.35 9.31
C ASN A 89 -4.86 -16.90 9.27
N ALA A 90 -5.78 -15.94 9.13
CA ALA A 90 -5.47 -14.51 9.01
C ALA A 90 -4.66 -13.96 10.20
N GLY A 91 -4.90 -14.45 11.43
CA GLY A 91 -4.17 -14.03 12.63
C GLY A 91 -2.67 -14.18 12.51
N GLY A 92 -2.18 -15.24 11.84
CA GLY A 92 -0.75 -15.44 11.58
C GLY A 92 -0.15 -14.35 10.68
N TYR A 93 -0.87 -13.95 9.64
CA TYR A 93 -0.45 -12.87 8.73
C TYR A 93 -0.42 -11.51 9.42
N HIS A 94 -1.43 -11.22 10.24
CA HIS A 94 -1.44 -10.00 11.06
C HIS A 94 -0.24 -9.95 11.99
N TRP A 95 0.08 -11.05 12.69
CA TRP A 95 1.23 -11.12 13.58
C TRP A 95 2.56 -10.89 12.86
N THR A 96 2.73 -11.38 11.64
CA THR A 96 3.93 -11.09 10.85
C THR A 96 4.07 -9.58 10.59
N ASN A 97 2.97 -8.87 10.28
CA ASN A 97 3.00 -7.41 10.14
C ASN A 97 3.36 -6.71 11.46
N VAL A 98 2.77 -7.13 12.58
CA VAL A 98 3.05 -6.56 13.92
C VAL A 98 4.51 -6.76 14.30
N ILE A 99 5.09 -7.95 14.07
CA ILE A 99 6.51 -8.23 14.32
C ILE A 99 7.39 -7.31 13.47
N LEU A 100 7.09 -7.14 12.19
CA LEU A 100 7.82 -6.22 11.31
C LEU A 100 7.71 -4.77 11.81
N HIS A 101 6.55 -4.35 12.31
CA HIS A 101 6.37 -3.01 12.88
C HIS A 101 7.19 -2.80 14.16
N ILE A 102 7.23 -3.80 15.06
CA ILE A 102 8.11 -3.78 16.24
C ILE A 102 9.57 -3.64 15.80
N LEU A 103 10.01 -4.45 14.84
CA LEU A 103 11.37 -4.38 14.32
C LEU A 103 11.67 -3.01 13.73
N ASN A 104 10.75 -2.42 12.97
CA ASN A 104 10.89 -1.08 12.40
C ASN A 104 11.06 -0.01 13.48
N ALA A 105 10.25 -0.04 14.54
CA ALA A 105 10.34 0.91 15.64
C ALA A 105 11.66 0.77 16.42
N VAL A 106 12.09 -0.46 16.68
CA VAL A 106 13.36 -0.76 17.36
C VAL A 106 14.55 -0.35 16.48
N LEU A 107 14.53 -0.65 15.19
CA LEU A 107 15.58 -0.24 14.24
C LEU A 107 15.65 1.28 14.12
N LEU A 108 14.51 1.96 14.08
CA LEU A 108 14.45 3.43 14.07
C LEU A 108 15.09 4.02 15.34
N PHE A 109 14.79 3.48 16.51
CA PHE A 109 15.43 3.87 17.76
C PHE A 109 16.96 3.74 17.68
N PHE A 110 17.46 2.57 17.27
CA PHE A 110 18.91 2.34 17.15
C PHE A 110 19.55 3.24 16.10
N LEU A 111 18.91 3.41 14.94
CA LEU A 111 19.39 4.25 13.86
C LEU A 111 19.61 5.69 14.33
N LEU A 112 18.58 6.30 14.91
CA LEU A 112 18.65 7.69 15.39
C LEU A 112 19.64 7.84 16.55
N ARG A 113 19.69 6.87 17.45
CA ARG A 113 20.67 6.86 18.54
C ARG A 113 22.10 6.78 18.03
N ILE A 114 22.39 5.92 17.05
CA ILE A 114 23.73 5.80 16.45
C ILE A 114 24.12 7.08 15.71
N LEU A 115 23.18 7.68 15.01
CA LEU A 115 23.37 8.89 14.21
C LEU A 115 23.62 10.14 15.07
N THR A 116 22.90 10.27 16.19
CA THR A 116 22.83 11.53 16.94
C THR A 116 23.40 11.46 18.35
N GLY A 117 23.60 10.25 18.90
CA GLY A 117 23.97 10.07 20.30
C GLY A 117 22.88 10.43 21.32
N ALA A 118 21.70 10.88 20.86
CA ALA A 118 20.63 11.39 21.69
C ALA A 118 19.59 10.30 22.02
N GLU A 119 19.83 9.55 23.10
CA GLU A 119 19.03 8.39 23.51
C GLU A 119 17.54 8.74 23.66
N TRP A 120 17.21 9.71 24.49
CA TRP A 120 15.81 10.03 24.82
C TRP A 120 15.03 10.64 23.65
N ARG A 121 15.70 11.42 22.78
CA ARG A 121 15.08 11.94 21.56
C ARG A 121 14.81 10.82 20.56
N SER A 122 15.76 9.89 20.44
CA SER A 122 15.59 8.71 19.61
C SER A 122 14.47 7.80 20.11
N ALA A 123 14.38 7.63 21.45
CA ALA A 123 13.29 6.90 22.09
C ALA A 123 11.93 7.58 21.85
N PHE A 124 11.89 8.93 21.93
CA PHE A 124 10.70 9.71 21.66
C PHE A 124 10.17 9.51 20.22
N VAL A 125 11.05 9.63 19.22
CA VAL A 125 10.68 9.44 17.81
C VAL A 125 10.20 8.01 17.58
N ALA A 126 10.91 7.02 18.11
CA ALA A 126 10.54 5.62 17.96
C ALA A 126 9.21 5.29 18.68
N ALA A 127 8.95 5.87 19.84
CA ALA A 127 7.68 5.70 20.56
C ALA A 127 6.51 6.33 19.78
N LEU A 128 6.67 7.58 19.27
CA LEU A 128 5.64 8.19 18.41
C LEU A 128 5.38 7.33 17.17
N PHE A 129 6.43 6.87 16.50
CA PHE A 129 6.29 5.99 15.34
C PHE A 129 5.56 4.68 15.70
N ALA A 130 5.86 4.09 16.85
CA ALA A 130 5.27 2.83 17.29
C ALA A 130 3.77 2.95 17.63
N VAL A 131 3.33 4.11 18.17
CA VAL A 131 1.96 4.24 18.69
C VAL A 131 1.05 5.17 17.90
N HIS A 132 1.54 5.84 16.85
CA HIS A 132 0.72 6.83 16.14
C HIS A 132 -0.43 6.16 15.36
N PRO A 133 -1.69 6.63 15.52
CA PRO A 133 -2.87 5.99 14.91
C PRO A 133 -2.81 5.88 13.39
N ILE A 134 -2.16 6.80 12.70
CA ILE A 134 -2.02 6.78 11.23
C ILE A 134 -1.25 5.55 10.71
N ASN A 135 -0.46 4.91 11.57
CA ASN A 135 0.30 3.72 11.21
C ASN A 135 -0.52 2.43 11.27
N VAL A 136 -1.74 2.49 11.84
CA VAL A 136 -2.61 1.32 12.01
C VAL A 136 -2.95 0.68 10.67
N GLU A 137 -3.30 1.46 9.65
CA GLU A 137 -3.59 0.94 8.31
C GLU A 137 -2.42 0.13 7.74
N SER A 138 -1.18 0.60 7.92
CA SER A 138 0.02 -0.10 7.44
C SER A 138 0.30 -1.42 8.17
N VAL A 139 -0.17 -1.58 9.41
CA VAL A 139 0.17 -2.72 10.28
C VAL A 139 -0.98 -3.71 10.36
N ALA A 140 -2.21 -3.23 10.58
CA ALA A 140 -3.40 -4.06 10.73
C ALA A 140 -3.86 -4.68 9.40
N TRP A 141 -3.63 -4.03 8.26
CA TRP A 141 -4.01 -4.54 6.95
C TRP A 141 -2.97 -5.52 6.41
N ILE A 142 -3.38 -6.76 6.11
CA ILE A 142 -2.49 -7.83 5.64
C ILE A 142 -1.86 -7.47 4.29
N ALA A 143 -2.62 -6.94 3.34
CA ALA A 143 -2.11 -6.53 2.03
C ALA A 143 -1.06 -5.42 2.10
N GLU A 144 -0.98 -4.64 3.21
CA GLU A 144 0.09 -3.67 3.45
C GLU A 144 1.38 -4.29 4.04
N ARG A 145 1.52 -5.63 4.01
CA ARG A 145 2.81 -6.33 4.21
C ARG A 145 3.94 -5.64 3.46
N LYS A 146 3.66 -5.21 2.23
CA LYS A 146 4.58 -4.46 1.38
C LYS A 146 5.13 -3.21 2.07
N ASN A 147 4.34 -2.52 2.90
CA ASN A 147 4.73 -1.29 3.56
C ASN A 147 5.68 -1.54 4.75
N VAL A 148 5.27 -2.44 5.67
CA VAL A 148 6.07 -2.76 6.84
C VAL A 148 7.37 -3.49 6.48
N LEU A 149 7.34 -4.39 5.49
CA LEU A 149 8.50 -5.12 4.99
C LEU A 149 9.49 -4.18 4.27
N SER A 150 8.99 -3.30 3.40
CA SER A 150 9.86 -2.34 2.71
C SER A 150 10.50 -1.35 3.69
N THR A 151 9.78 -0.95 4.75
CA THR A 151 10.33 -0.08 5.79
C THR A 151 11.41 -0.80 6.63
N PHE A 152 11.27 -2.10 6.86
CA PHE A 152 12.34 -2.90 7.49
C PHE A 152 13.63 -2.81 6.67
N PHE A 153 13.54 -2.95 5.35
CA PHE A 153 14.71 -2.79 4.48
C PHE A 153 15.16 -1.34 4.34
N TRP A 154 14.26 -0.37 4.47
CA TRP A 154 14.63 1.04 4.59
C TRP A 154 15.55 1.28 5.78
N MET A 155 15.14 0.83 6.98
CA MET A 155 15.92 1.01 8.20
C MET A 155 17.26 0.25 8.14
N THR A 156 17.25 -0.98 7.64
CA THR A 156 18.49 -1.78 7.48
C THR A 156 19.43 -1.15 6.46
N THR A 157 18.94 -0.62 5.35
CA THR A 157 19.76 0.12 4.37
C THR A 157 20.42 1.33 5.01
N MET A 158 19.69 2.12 5.78
CA MET A 158 20.24 3.28 6.49
C MET A 158 21.31 2.87 7.51
N LEU A 159 21.10 1.79 8.27
CA LEU A 159 22.09 1.26 9.20
C LEU A 159 23.36 0.77 8.48
N CYS A 160 23.19 0.04 7.38
CA CYS A 160 24.31 -0.38 6.53
C CYS A 160 25.06 0.83 5.96
N TYR A 161 24.31 1.88 5.55
CA TYR A 161 24.91 3.10 5.06
C TYR A 161 25.71 3.85 6.14
N VAL A 162 25.22 3.93 7.37
CA VAL A 162 25.98 4.51 8.51
C VAL A 162 27.25 3.68 8.77
N TRP A 163 27.18 2.37 8.68
CA TRP A 163 28.35 1.51 8.83
C TRP A 163 29.37 1.70 7.70
N TYR A 164 28.90 1.87 6.45
CA TYR A 164 29.73 2.22 5.31
C TYR A 164 30.36 3.61 5.50
N ALA A 165 29.60 4.62 5.87
CA ALA A 165 30.05 5.99 6.02
C ALA A 165 31.18 6.15 7.07
N LYS A 166 31.21 5.30 8.12
CA LYS A 166 32.27 5.28 9.12
C LYS A 166 33.65 4.86 8.56
N ARG A 167 33.66 3.96 7.60
CA ARG A 167 34.87 3.48 6.91
C ARG A 167 34.47 3.06 5.49
N PRO A 168 34.49 4.01 4.52
CA PRO A 168 34.11 3.73 3.14
C PRO A 168 34.94 2.60 2.53
N GLY A 169 34.28 1.71 1.81
CA GLY A 169 34.88 0.59 1.11
C GLY A 169 33.82 -0.32 0.51
N TRP A 170 34.15 -0.98 -0.62
CA TRP A 170 33.20 -1.76 -1.39
C TRP A 170 32.54 -2.88 -0.58
N LYS A 171 33.30 -3.57 0.32
CA LYS A 171 32.75 -4.63 1.19
C LYS A 171 31.64 -4.16 2.13
N ARG A 172 31.65 -2.88 2.50
CA ARG A 172 30.60 -2.27 3.33
C ARG A 172 29.49 -1.63 2.50
N TYR A 173 29.77 -1.31 1.24
CA TYR A 173 28.78 -0.76 0.34
C TYR A 173 27.85 -1.84 -0.23
N VAL A 174 28.34 -3.05 -0.46
CA VAL A 174 27.52 -4.18 -0.93
C VAL A 174 26.27 -4.44 -0.05
N PRO A 175 26.34 -4.51 1.28
CA PRO A 175 25.16 -4.63 2.14
C PRO A 175 24.16 -3.48 1.96
N VAL A 176 24.61 -2.24 1.66
CA VAL A 176 23.73 -1.11 1.34
C VAL A 176 22.94 -1.40 0.07
N LEU A 177 23.62 -1.85 -0.99
CA LEU A 177 22.99 -2.19 -2.26
C LEU A 177 22.00 -3.35 -2.12
N ILE A 178 22.40 -4.42 -1.42
CA ILE A 178 21.55 -5.61 -1.22
C ILE A 178 20.29 -5.23 -0.43
N SER A 179 20.43 -4.58 0.72
CA SER A 179 19.27 -4.22 1.55
C SER A 179 18.36 -3.22 0.83
N PHE A 180 18.92 -2.29 0.06
CA PHE A 180 18.14 -1.37 -0.76
C PHE A 180 17.37 -2.09 -1.88
N ALA A 181 18.03 -2.99 -2.61
CA ALA A 181 17.38 -3.80 -3.63
C ALA A 181 16.24 -4.66 -3.06
N MET A 182 16.46 -5.29 -1.88
CA MET A 182 15.41 -6.03 -1.17
C MET A 182 14.22 -5.12 -0.78
N GLY A 183 14.50 -3.90 -0.37
CA GLY A 183 13.47 -2.92 -0.08
C GLY A 183 12.65 -2.54 -1.32
N LEU A 184 13.30 -2.26 -2.44
CA LEU A 184 12.66 -1.98 -3.72
C LEU A 184 11.81 -3.17 -4.22
N MET A 185 12.29 -4.41 -4.02
CA MET A 185 11.55 -5.63 -4.31
C MET A 185 10.37 -5.89 -3.36
N SER A 186 10.28 -5.17 -2.24
CA SER A 186 9.15 -5.23 -1.33
C SER A 186 8.08 -4.17 -1.67
N LYS A 187 8.48 -2.93 -1.94
CA LYS A 187 7.58 -1.84 -2.37
C LYS A 187 8.37 -0.78 -3.14
N PRO A 188 7.91 -0.33 -4.31
CA PRO A 188 8.62 0.69 -5.10
C PRO A 188 8.83 2.05 -4.40
N MET A 189 8.12 2.34 -3.32
CA MET A 189 8.25 3.62 -2.58
C MET A 189 9.67 3.93 -2.09
N LEU A 190 10.55 2.91 -1.95
CA LEU A 190 11.94 3.13 -1.52
C LEU A 190 12.78 3.93 -2.52
N VAL A 191 12.30 4.21 -3.73
CA VAL A 191 13.01 5.03 -4.73
C VAL A 191 13.45 6.40 -4.19
N THR A 192 12.86 6.87 -3.12
CA THR A 192 13.20 8.15 -2.46
C THR A 192 14.34 8.04 -1.44
N LEU A 193 14.73 6.83 -1.03
CA LEU A 193 15.78 6.64 -0.02
C LEU A 193 17.14 7.25 -0.39
N PRO A 194 17.63 7.21 -1.65
CA PRO A 194 18.89 7.87 -2.00
C PRO A 194 18.91 9.37 -1.68
N PHE A 195 17.78 10.07 -1.83
CA PHE A 195 17.64 11.49 -1.44
C PHE A 195 17.67 11.65 0.08
N VAL A 196 17.04 10.75 0.82
CA VAL A 196 17.09 10.76 2.31
C VAL A 196 18.52 10.48 2.79
N LEU A 197 19.28 9.61 2.13
CA LEU A 197 20.69 9.41 2.44
C LEU A 197 21.52 10.69 2.25
N LEU A 198 21.22 11.53 1.26
CA LEU A 198 21.85 12.84 1.12
C LEU A 198 21.45 13.80 2.26
N LEU A 199 20.20 13.77 2.71
CA LEU A 199 19.76 14.56 3.86
C LEU A 199 20.50 14.16 5.14
N ILE A 200 20.67 12.87 5.41
CA ILE A 200 21.40 12.42 6.60
C ILE A 200 22.91 12.63 6.49
N ASP A 201 23.49 12.70 5.27
CA ASP A 201 24.88 13.14 5.09
C ASP A 201 25.08 14.59 5.52
N TYR A 202 24.07 15.45 5.29
CA TYR A 202 24.09 16.82 5.82
C TYR A 202 23.93 16.81 7.34
N TRP A 203 22.86 16.23 7.85
CA TRP A 203 22.63 16.06 9.29
C TRP A 203 21.87 14.74 9.51
N PRO A 204 22.26 13.91 10.49
CA PRO A 204 23.27 14.14 11.53
C PRO A 204 24.69 13.61 11.22
N LEU A 205 24.98 13.02 10.06
CA LEU A 205 26.32 12.49 9.75
C LEU A 205 27.39 13.57 9.57
N ASN A 206 27.00 14.82 9.26
CA ASN A 206 27.88 15.96 9.06
C ASN A 206 29.04 15.67 8.06
N ARG A 207 28.75 14.91 6.99
CA ARG A 207 29.72 14.55 5.94
C ARG A 207 29.88 15.65 4.87
N THR A 208 28.98 16.63 4.82
CA THR A 208 29.06 17.74 3.84
C THR A 208 30.06 18.79 4.27
N ALA A 209 30.66 19.49 3.30
CA ALA A 209 31.51 20.65 3.55
C ALA A 209 30.72 21.89 4.05
N ILE A 210 29.40 21.84 4.06
CA ILE A 210 28.54 22.92 4.55
C ILE A 210 28.71 23.04 6.07
N ALA A 211 29.09 24.24 6.52
CA ALA A 211 29.25 24.51 7.94
C ALA A 211 27.89 24.52 8.65
N ILE A 212 27.78 23.77 9.75
CA ILE A 212 26.67 23.79 10.69
C ILE A 212 27.13 24.58 11.92
N GLU A 213 26.33 25.55 12.33
CA GLU A 213 26.67 26.42 13.51
C GLU A 213 26.55 25.67 14.85
N GLU A 214 25.77 24.58 14.86
CA GLU A 214 25.52 23.80 16.06
C GLU A 214 26.63 22.75 16.25
N THR A 215 27.66 23.12 17.00
CA THR A 215 28.87 22.29 17.29
C THR A 215 28.73 21.44 18.55
N THR A 216 27.54 21.01 18.93
CA THR A 216 27.41 20.03 20.01
C THR A 216 27.86 18.67 19.46
N GLY A 217 28.99 18.16 19.98
CA GLY A 217 29.74 16.98 19.56
C GLY A 217 28.98 15.91 18.83
N HIS A 218 29.16 15.87 17.52
CA HIS A 218 28.62 14.78 16.71
C HIS A 218 29.24 13.45 17.20
N PRO A 219 28.43 12.41 17.50
CA PRO A 219 28.93 11.16 18.03
C PRO A 219 29.84 10.43 17.03
N LEU A 220 29.69 10.77 15.75
CA LEU A 220 30.44 10.22 14.63
C LEU A 220 31.34 11.31 14.04
N ASN A 221 32.65 11.23 14.28
CA ASN A 221 33.63 12.12 13.63
C ASN A 221 33.96 11.60 12.23
N LEU A 222 33.15 11.92 11.25
CA LEU A 222 33.29 11.45 9.86
C LEU A 222 34.05 12.48 9.02
N LYS A 223 34.77 11.98 7.99
CA LYS A 223 35.45 12.82 7.02
C LYS A 223 34.42 13.63 6.22
N LYS A 224 34.67 14.93 6.08
CA LYS A 224 33.89 15.81 5.21
C LYS A 224 34.24 15.57 3.75
N GLU A 225 33.21 15.49 2.91
CA GLU A 225 33.33 15.22 1.50
C GLU A 225 32.61 16.31 0.67
N LYS A 226 33.02 16.44 -0.60
CA LYS A 226 32.32 17.34 -1.54
C LYS A 226 30.92 16.78 -1.85
N ILE A 227 29.95 17.65 -2.05
CA ILE A 227 28.56 17.25 -2.38
C ILE A 227 28.53 16.39 -3.66
N SER A 228 29.35 16.73 -4.66
CA SER A 228 29.47 15.93 -5.88
C SER A 228 29.87 14.46 -5.60
N PHE A 229 30.84 14.25 -4.70
CA PHE A 229 31.24 12.91 -4.28
C PHE A 229 30.10 12.16 -3.59
N LEU A 230 29.37 12.82 -2.68
CA LEU A 230 28.23 12.24 -1.98
C LEU A 230 27.09 11.87 -2.95
N ILE A 231 26.88 12.64 -4.02
CA ILE A 231 25.93 12.30 -5.09
C ILE A 231 26.43 11.08 -5.90
N MET A 232 27.71 11.10 -6.31
CA MET A 232 28.31 10.00 -7.07
C MET A 232 28.24 8.67 -6.32
N GLU A 233 28.44 8.69 -5.03
CA GLU A 233 28.31 7.53 -4.13
C GLU A 233 26.91 6.90 -4.16
N LYS A 234 25.86 7.66 -4.47
CA LYS A 234 24.47 7.19 -4.55
C LYS A 234 24.01 6.84 -5.97
N ILE A 235 24.86 7.05 -7.00
CA ILE A 235 24.49 6.71 -8.39
C ILE A 235 24.01 5.25 -8.52
N PRO A 236 24.66 4.22 -7.93
CA PRO A 236 24.16 2.86 -8.02
C PRO A 236 22.74 2.69 -7.43
N LEU A 237 22.41 3.41 -6.36
CA LEU A 237 21.07 3.41 -5.76
C LEU A 237 20.06 4.11 -6.67
N PHE A 238 20.42 5.24 -7.29
CA PHE A 238 19.57 5.93 -8.27
C PHE A 238 19.30 5.06 -9.50
N ILE A 239 20.29 4.29 -9.98
CA ILE A 239 20.12 3.35 -11.10
C ILE A 239 19.11 2.27 -10.73
N LEU A 240 19.24 1.64 -9.55
CA LEU A 240 18.28 0.66 -9.06
C LEU A 240 16.87 1.24 -8.94
N SER A 241 16.75 2.48 -8.43
CA SER A 241 15.48 3.20 -8.36
C SER A 241 14.87 3.41 -9.74
N ALA A 242 15.66 3.84 -10.72
CA ALA A 242 15.19 4.08 -12.09
C ALA A 242 14.69 2.77 -12.75
N ILE A 243 15.38 1.65 -12.55
CA ILE A 243 14.96 0.34 -13.05
C ILE A 243 13.58 -0.02 -12.49
N VAL A 244 13.38 0.10 -11.16
CA VAL A 244 12.10 -0.25 -10.53
C VAL A 244 10.98 0.70 -10.93
N ILE A 245 11.25 1.99 -11.10
CA ILE A 245 10.28 2.95 -11.63
C ILE A 245 9.84 2.53 -13.05
N PHE A 246 10.79 2.18 -13.91
CA PHE A 246 10.49 1.74 -15.28
C PHE A 246 9.62 0.47 -15.28
N LEU A 247 9.97 -0.54 -14.47
CA LEU A 247 9.17 -1.76 -14.32
C LEU A 247 7.75 -1.46 -13.81
N THR A 248 7.61 -0.53 -12.87
CA THR A 248 6.30 -0.17 -12.29
C THR A 248 5.42 0.61 -13.27
N ILE A 249 6.01 1.52 -14.07
CA ILE A 249 5.25 2.28 -15.09
C ILE A 249 4.82 1.36 -16.24
N GLY A 250 5.64 0.37 -16.60
CA GLY A 250 5.33 -0.62 -17.64
C GLY A 250 4.32 -1.70 -17.22
N ALA A 251 3.97 -1.80 -15.93
CA ALA A 251 3.01 -2.77 -15.46
C ALA A 251 1.60 -2.48 -15.98
N PRO A 252 0.86 -3.49 -16.48
CA PRO A 252 -0.53 -3.31 -16.89
C PRO A 252 -1.37 -2.81 -15.72
N ARG A 253 -2.08 -1.72 -15.91
CA ARG A 253 -3.00 -1.19 -14.92
C ARG A 253 -4.40 -1.73 -15.20
N THR A 254 -5.01 -2.32 -14.20
CA THR A 254 -6.37 -2.87 -14.28
C THR A 254 -7.44 -1.82 -13.99
N ASP A 255 -7.06 -0.70 -13.40
CA ASP A 255 -8.01 0.31 -12.93
C ASP A 255 -8.27 1.39 -13.97
N GLN A 256 -9.55 1.80 -14.04
CA GLN A 256 -9.98 2.99 -14.75
C GLN A 256 -9.33 4.21 -14.08
N THR A 257 -8.25 4.69 -14.66
CA THR A 257 -7.77 6.03 -14.32
C THR A 257 -8.87 7.03 -14.67
N ILE A 258 -9.51 7.62 -13.66
CA ILE A 258 -10.29 8.83 -13.88
C ILE A 258 -9.31 9.85 -14.45
N TYR A 259 -9.56 10.27 -15.69
CA TYR A 259 -8.75 11.30 -16.33
C TYR A 259 -8.97 12.63 -15.62
N THR A 260 -8.19 12.88 -14.56
CA THR A 260 -8.16 14.14 -13.87
C THR A 260 -7.20 15.10 -14.55
N THR A 261 -7.56 16.38 -14.60
CA THR A 261 -6.67 17.40 -15.17
C THR A 261 -5.40 17.54 -14.33
N PHE A 262 -4.30 17.93 -14.96
CA PHE A 262 -3.03 18.18 -14.24
C PHE A 262 -3.23 19.23 -13.13
N ALA A 263 -3.97 20.30 -13.39
CA ALA A 263 -4.26 21.33 -12.40
C ALA A 263 -4.99 20.78 -11.17
N TRP A 264 -5.98 19.91 -11.37
CA TRP A 264 -6.70 19.24 -10.30
C TRP A 264 -5.77 18.36 -9.45
N ARG A 265 -4.90 17.59 -10.09
CA ARG A 265 -3.90 16.75 -9.37
C ARG A 265 -2.96 17.60 -8.52
N MET A 266 -2.42 18.70 -9.08
CA MET A 266 -1.52 19.60 -8.34
C MET A 266 -2.23 20.26 -7.15
N GLY A 267 -3.49 20.64 -7.30
CA GLY A 267 -4.31 21.13 -6.19
C GLY A 267 -4.43 20.08 -5.07
N ASN A 268 -4.74 18.83 -5.42
CA ASN A 268 -4.83 17.75 -4.44
C ASN A 268 -3.49 17.44 -3.77
N VAL A 269 -2.38 17.48 -4.48
CA VAL A 269 -1.03 17.31 -3.91
C VAL A 269 -0.79 18.34 -2.82
N VAL A 270 -1.02 19.63 -3.11
CA VAL A 270 -0.83 20.73 -2.16
C VAL A 270 -1.74 20.56 -0.94
N PHE A 271 -3.01 20.21 -1.16
CA PHE A 271 -3.96 19.97 -0.08
C PHE A 271 -3.56 18.77 0.78
N SER A 272 -3.17 17.65 0.17
CA SER A 272 -2.82 16.40 0.86
C SER A 272 -1.63 16.57 1.80
N TYR A 273 -0.60 17.31 1.40
CA TYR A 273 0.52 17.61 2.31
C TYR A 273 0.05 18.28 3.61
N VAL A 274 -0.86 19.25 3.53
CA VAL A 274 -1.37 19.93 4.72
C VAL A 274 -2.35 19.06 5.49
N ALA A 275 -3.18 18.28 4.79
CA ALA A 275 -4.11 17.34 5.40
C ALA A 275 -3.40 16.25 6.21
N TYR A 276 -2.27 15.70 5.70
CA TYR A 276 -1.45 14.77 6.48
C TYR A 276 -0.88 15.42 7.74
N LEU A 277 -0.44 16.68 7.69
CA LEU A 277 0.00 17.39 8.91
C LEU A 277 -1.15 17.57 9.90
N LYS A 278 -2.38 17.85 9.43
CA LYS A 278 -3.56 17.84 10.31
C LYS A 278 -3.74 16.49 10.99
N ASN A 279 -3.69 15.39 10.22
CA ASN A 279 -3.86 14.04 10.73
C ASN A 279 -2.73 13.60 11.68
N LEU A 280 -1.53 14.17 11.54
CA LEU A 280 -0.43 13.93 12.49
C LEU A 280 -0.75 14.50 13.88
N PHE A 281 -1.34 15.69 13.97
CA PHE A 281 -1.65 16.31 15.26
C PHE A 281 -3.04 15.94 15.80
N SER A 282 -3.98 15.61 14.93
CA SER A 282 -5.36 15.24 15.28
C SER A 282 -5.81 14.00 14.49
N PRO A 283 -5.34 12.79 14.89
CA PRO A 283 -5.64 11.54 14.18
C PRO A 283 -7.01 10.96 14.57
N LEU A 284 -8.06 11.80 14.67
CA LEU A 284 -9.40 11.38 15.09
C LEU A 284 -10.33 11.05 13.91
N ASP A 285 -10.00 11.56 12.70
CA ASP A 285 -10.82 11.43 11.51
C ASP A 285 -10.19 10.46 10.48
N LEU A 286 -9.39 9.49 10.96
CA LEU A 286 -8.76 8.51 10.08
C LEU A 286 -9.78 7.51 9.56
N HIS A 287 -9.71 7.18 8.26
CA HIS A 287 -10.54 6.17 7.62
C HIS A 287 -9.88 5.57 6.38
N VAL A 288 -10.35 4.39 5.96
CA VAL A 288 -9.64 3.56 5.00
C VAL A 288 -9.61 4.10 3.56
N TYR A 289 -10.55 4.97 3.17
CA TYR A 289 -10.68 5.41 1.79
C TYR A 289 -11.09 6.88 1.68
N TYR A 290 -10.13 7.76 1.35
CA TYR A 290 -10.36 9.19 1.17
C TYR A 290 -10.74 9.49 -0.28
N LEU A 291 -12.00 9.78 -0.53
CA LEU A 291 -12.47 10.15 -1.86
C LEU A 291 -11.83 11.44 -2.37
N SER A 292 -11.73 11.52 -3.69
CA SER A 292 -11.28 12.70 -4.40
C SER A 292 -12.31 13.83 -4.26
N LEU A 293 -12.05 14.79 -3.38
CA LEU A 293 -12.92 15.95 -3.18
C LEU A 293 -12.49 17.11 -4.07
N SER A 294 -13.47 17.87 -4.57
CA SER A 294 -13.19 19.18 -5.13
C SER A 294 -12.86 20.15 -3.99
N VAL A 295 -11.58 20.48 -3.83
CA VAL A 295 -11.14 21.43 -2.79
C VAL A 295 -11.33 22.86 -3.30
N PRO A 296 -12.02 23.75 -2.55
CA PRO A 296 -12.19 25.14 -2.95
C PRO A 296 -10.85 25.86 -3.15
N PHE A 297 -10.77 26.72 -4.17
CA PHE A 297 -9.52 27.39 -4.54
C PHE A 297 -8.86 28.15 -3.39
N TRP A 298 -9.64 28.84 -2.55
CA TRP A 298 -9.10 29.57 -1.40
C TRP A 298 -8.39 28.67 -0.38
N LYS A 299 -8.88 27.42 -0.18
CA LYS A 299 -8.20 26.44 0.67
C LYS A 299 -6.89 25.97 0.04
N LEU A 300 -6.89 25.74 -1.28
CA LEU A 300 -5.65 25.39 -2.00
C LEU A 300 -4.62 26.49 -1.89
N PHE A 301 -5.04 27.74 -2.08
CA PHE A 301 -4.18 28.90 -1.93
C PHE A 301 -3.58 29.00 -0.50
N ALA A 302 -4.43 28.87 0.53
CA ALA A 302 -3.97 28.88 1.92
C ALA A 302 -2.97 27.75 2.22
N CYS A 303 -3.22 26.55 1.73
CA CYS A 303 -2.30 25.41 1.85
C CYS A 303 -0.95 25.70 1.16
N ALA A 304 -0.99 26.25 -0.06
CA ALA A 304 0.23 26.61 -0.80
C ALA A 304 1.07 27.66 -0.04
N VAL A 305 0.42 28.73 0.43
CA VAL A 305 1.07 29.78 1.23
C VAL A 305 1.69 29.19 2.49
N PHE A 306 0.99 28.32 3.20
CA PHE A 306 1.50 27.65 4.38
C PHE A 306 2.75 26.79 4.07
N LEU A 307 2.71 25.97 3.03
CA LEU A 307 3.85 25.12 2.65
C LEU A 307 5.07 25.96 2.23
N ILE A 308 4.85 27.03 1.47
CA ILE A 308 5.90 27.97 1.06
C ILE A 308 6.50 28.65 2.30
N PHE A 309 5.66 29.16 3.21
CA PHE A 309 6.11 29.80 4.44
C PHE A 309 6.98 28.88 5.29
N VAL A 310 6.51 27.63 5.54
CA VAL A 310 7.29 26.64 6.32
C VAL A 310 8.61 26.31 5.61
N THR A 311 8.58 26.15 4.27
CA THR A 311 9.81 25.85 3.50
C THR A 311 10.81 26.98 3.59
N ILE A 312 10.38 28.25 3.42
CA ILE A 312 11.26 29.43 3.56
C ILE A 312 11.82 29.51 4.98
N PHE A 313 10.97 29.30 6.00
CA PHE A 313 11.39 29.30 7.41
C PHE A 313 12.48 28.24 7.65
N VAL A 314 12.26 27.02 7.22
CA VAL A 314 13.21 25.91 7.35
C VAL A 314 14.53 26.21 6.62
N CYS A 315 14.45 26.74 5.39
CA CYS A 315 15.64 27.14 4.63
C CYS A 315 16.40 28.32 5.27
N ARG A 316 15.69 29.28 5.92
CA ARG A 316 16.34 30.42 6.60
C ARG A 316 17.18 29.97 7.79
N TYR A 317 16.77 28.89 8.47
CA TYR A 317 17.43 28.39 9.67
C TYR A 317 18.26 27.12 9.44
N PHE A 318 18.55 26.76 8.20
CA PHE A 318 19.14 25.46 7.88
C PHE A 318 20.52 25.24 8.54
N LYS A 319 21.38 26.26 8.64
CA LYS A 319 22.70 26.15 9.32
C LYS A 319 22.59 26.06 10.83
N ARG A 320 21.63 26.79 11.42
CA ARG A 320 21.47 26.91 12.88
C ARG A 320 20.67 25.75 13.48
N HIS A 321 19.72 25.18 12.69
CA HIS A 321 18.82 24.10 13.10
C HIS A 321 18.73 23.03 12.02
N PRO A 322 19.81 22.24 11.80
CA PRO A 322 19.92 21.35 10.66
C PRO A 322 18.89 20.21 10.65
N TYR A 323 18.30 19.88 11.81
CA TYR A 323 17.20 18.91 11.91
C TYR A 323 15.91 19.40 11.24
N LEU A 324 15.70 20.71 11.11
CA LEU A 324 14.52 21.28 10.46
C LEU A 324 14.48 20.95 8.94
N PRO A 325 15.50 21.31 8.13
CA PRO A 325 15.49 20.97 6.72
C PRO A 325 15.52 19.46 6.49
N VAL A 326 16.27 18.70 7.29
CA VAL A 326 16.30 17.24 7.13
C VAL A 326 14.92 16.64 7.37
N GLY A 327 14.24 16.99 8.46
CA GLY A 327 12.91 16.47 8.74
C GLY A 327 11.85 16.95 7.74
N TRP A 328 11.90 18.22 7.33
CA TRP A 328 10.95 18.79 6.38
C TRP A 328 11.09 18.21 4.97
N PHE A 329 12.33 18.16 4.44
CA PHE A 329 12.55 17.57 3.11
C PHE A 329 12.45 16.05 3.11
N TRP A 330 12.69 15.38 4.24
CA TRP A 330 12.31 13.97 4.40
C TRP A 330 10.80 13.81 4.22
N TYR A 331 9.99 14.59 4.96
CA TYR A 331 8.53 14.56 4.87
C TYR A 331 8.05 14.82 3.43
N LEU A 332 8.47 15.93 2.83
CA LEU A 332 8.07 16.26 1.45
C LEU A 332 8.54 15.23 0.44
N GLY A 333 9.82 14.84 0.51
CA GLY A 333 10.46 13.98 -0.49
C GLY A 333 9.94 12.55 -0.48
N THR A 334 9.70 11.98 0.69
CA THR A 334 9.24 10.59 0.80
C THR A 334 7.76 10.41 0.41
N PHE A 335 6.95 11.47 0.41
CA PHE A 335 5.60 11.44 -0.13
C PHE A 335 5.53 11.50 -1.65
N VAL A 336 6.56 12.00 -2.36
CA VAL A 336 6.52 12.22 -3.82
C VAL A 336 5.96 11.05 -4.63
N PRO A 337 6.34 9.79 -4.38
CA PRO A 337 5.82 8.66 -5.17
C PRO A 337 4.31 8.40 -5.00
N VAL A 338 3.70 8.86 -3.91
CA VAL A 338 2.32 8.45 -3.50
C VAL A 338 1.37 9.61 -3.24
N ILE A 339 1.86 10.86 -3.24
CA ILE A 339 1.04 12.04 -2.92
C ILE A 339 0.05 12.42 -4.03
N GLY A 340 0.15 11.80 -5.23
CA GLY A 340 -0.79 12.05 -6.33
C GLY A 340 -0.20 12.78 -7.54
N PHE A 341 1.13 12.95 -7.66
CA PHE A 341 1.75 13.40 -8.91
C PHE A 341 1.43 12.46 -10.06
N ILE A 342 1.45 11.17 -9.78
CA ILE A 342 0.99 10.11 -10.68
C ILE A 342 -0.25 9.50 -10.02
N GLN A 343 -1.40 9.57 -10.69
CA GLN A 343 -2.62 8.99 -10.16
C GLN A 343 -2.54 7.47 -10.25
N ILE A 344 -2.65 6.80 -9.11
CA ILE A 344 -2.57 5.34 -8.99
C ILE A 344 -3.98 4.76 -8.80
N ALA A 345 -4.88 5.50 -8.14
CA ALA A 345 -6.25 5.08 -7.84
C ALA A 345 -7.19 6.29 -7.65
N ASP A 346 -8.47 6.04 -7.38
CA ASP A 346 -9.52 7.06 -7.18
C ASP A 346 -9.44 7.83 -5.86
N HIS A 347 -8.50 7.48 -4.98
CA HIS A 347 -8.32 8.16 -3.69
C HIS A 347 -7.21 9.20 -3.75
N THR A 348 -7.39 10.30 -3.00
CA THR A 348 -6.40 11.39 -2.91
C THR A 348 -5.35 11.15 -1.86
N MET A 349 -5.70 10.44 -0.80
CA MET A 349 -4.88 10.17 0.37
C MET A 349 -5.08 8.73 0.83
N ALA A 350 -4.13 8.21 1.61
CA ALA A 350 -4.27 6.97 2.36
C ALA A 350 -3.32 7.03 3.57
N ASP A 351 -3.80 6.66 4.74
CA ASP A 351 -3.02 6.79 5.98
C ASP A 351 -1.71 6.01 5.92
N ARG A 352 -1.71 4.86 5.26
CA ARG A 352 -0.52 4.03 5.02
C ARG A 352 0.63 4.73 4.30
N TYR A 353 0.38 5.82 3.58
CA TYR A 353 1.43 6.59 2.90
C TYR A 353 2.26 7.43 3.85
N ALA A 354 1.75 7.76 5.04
CA ALA A 354 2.43 8.56 6.05
C ALA A 354 3.47 7.79 6.89
N TYR A 355 3.52 6.47 6.78
CA TYR A 355 4.32 5.56 7.62
C TYR A 355 5.81 5.94 7.69
N VAL A 356 6.46 6.23 6.57
CA VAL A 356 7.86 6.70 6.52
C VAL A 356 7.99 8.21 6.59
N PRO A 357 7.14 9.01 5.89
CA PRO A 357 7.25 10.46 5.89
C PRO A 357 7.18 11.12 7.27
N PHE A 358 6.35 10.62 8.18
CA PHE A 358 6.18 11.22 9.50
C PHE A 358 7.40 11.14 10.41
N ILE A 359 8.33 10.20 10.13
CA ILE A 359 9.61 10.14 10.85
C ILE A 359 10.34 11.48 10.78
N GLY A 360 10.33 12.15 9.62
CA GLY A 360 10.93 13.47 9.45
C GLY A 360 10.33 14.52 10.39
N ILE A 361 9.01 14.58 10.49
CA ILE A 361 8.33 15.53 11.39
C ILE A 361 8.55 15.18 12.86
N PHE A 362 8.52 13.89 13.22
CA PHE A 362 8.86 13.45 14.58
C PHE A 362 10.28 13.86 14.97
N MET A 363 11.24 13.79 14.03
CA MET A 363 12.60 14.30 14.25
C MET A 363 12.59 15.83 14.50
N MET A 364 11.86 16.60 13.68
CA MET A 364 11.75 18.06 13.88
C MET A 364 11.21 18.40 15.28
N ILE A 365 10.18 17.69 15.73
CA ILE A 365 9.58 17.88 17.06
C ILE A 365 10.59 17.51 18.16
N ALA A 366 11.25 16.35 18.04
CA ALA A 366 12.17 15.83 19.07
C ALA A 366 13.40 16.72 19.28
N TRP A 367 14.00 17.22 18.20
CA TRP A 367 15.19 18.08 18.28
C TRP A 367 14.85 19.57 18.45
N GLY A 368 13.69 20.00 17.93
CA GLY A 368 13.19 21.38 18.14
C GLY A 368 12.76 21.64 19.58
N GLY A 369 12.20 20.64 20.24
CA GLY A 369 11.73 20.72 21.62
C GLY A 369 12.81 21.14 22.62
N GLU A 370 14.08 20.76 22.43
CA GLU A 370 15.16 21.07 23.37
C GLU A 370 15.34 22.57 23.62
N LYS A 371 15.14 23.40 22.60
CA LYS A 371 15.30 24.87 22.72
C LYS A 371 14.08 25.54 23.34
N VAL A 372 12.94 24.89 23.31
CA VAL A 372 11.70 25.30 23.96
C VAL A 372 11.64 24.80 25.41
N PHE A 373 12.47 23.77 25.75
CA PHE A 373 12.50 23.25 27.11
C PHE A 373 12.93 24.31 28.12
N PRO A 374 12.05 24.64 29.05
CA PRO A 374 12.36 25.65 30.05
C PRO A 374 13.52 25.21 30.93
N LYS A 375 14.30 26.19 31.42
CA LYS A 375 15.46 25.92 32.30
C LYS A 375 15.04 25.39 33.68
N THR A 376 13.79 25.62 34.09
CA THR A 376 13.29 25.20 35.41
C THR A 376 12.93 23.72 35.45
N VAL A 377 13.34 23.03 36.51
CA VAL A 377 13.07 21.59 36.74
C VAL A 377 11.56 21.28 36.74
N PHE A 378 10.75 22.19 37.31
CA PHE A 378 9.31 22.06 37.39
C PHE A 378 8.66 21.98 36.00
N LEU A 379 8.98 22.90 35.10
CA LEU A 379 8.43 22.90 33.74
C LEU A 379 8.94 21.70 32.90
N LYS A 380 10.17 21.22 33.14
CA LYS A 380 10.64 19.96 32.53
C LYS A 380 9.79 18.78 32.94
N LYS A 381 9.44 18.65 34.21
CA LYS A 381 8.56 17.57 34.69
C LYS A 381 7.17 17.65 34.04
N ILE A 382 6.58 18.86 33.94
CA ILE A 382 5.28 19.06 33.28
C ILE A 382 5.34 18.58 31.83
N LEU A 383 6.38 18.95 31.06
CA LEU A 383 6.53 18.53 29.66
C LEU A 383 6.71 17.01 29.52
N ILE A 384 7.42 16.36 30.44
CA ILE A 384 7.54 14.90 30.44
C ILE A 384 6.17 14.24 30.70
N VAL A 385 5.39 14.75 31.68
CA VAL A 385 4.04 14.25 31.96
C VAL A 385 3.13 14.45 30.75
N LEU A 386 3.15 15.65 30.14
CA LEU A 386 2.36 15.94 28.95
C LEU A 386 2.72 14.98 27.80
N PHE A 387 4.01 14.74 27.60
CA PHE A 387 4.47 13.79 26.60
C PHE A 387 3.94 12.35 26.87
N ILE A 388 4.03 11.88 28.10
CA ILE A 388 3.49 10.57 28.48
C ILE A 388 1.99 10.50 28.18
N LEU A 389 1.24 11.55 28.52
CA LEU A 389 -0.19 11.65 28.22
C LEU A 389 -0.48 11.60 26.72
N ILE A 390 0.32 12.25 25.89
CA ILE A 390 0.20 12.19 24.42
C ILE A 390 0.45 10.76 23.89
N ILE A 391 1.48 10.08 24.41
CA ILE A 391 1.75 8.69 24.04
C ILE A 391 0.60 7.77 24.44
N ILE A 392 0.06 7.92 25.65
CA ILE A 392 -1.09 7.16 26.11
C ILE A 392 -2.31 7.44 25.23
N PHE A 393 -2.59 8.71 24.95
CA PHE A 393 -3.69 9.12 24.08
C PHE A 393 -3.57 8.47 22.69
N PHE A 394 -2.37 8.52 22.07
CA PHE A 394 -2.15 7.88 20.77
C PHE A 394 -2.26 6.35 20.85
N ALA A 395 -1.76 5.73 21.91
CA ALA A 395 -1.87 4.29 22.09
C ALA A 395 -3.33 3.83 22.21
N VAL A 396 -4.16 4.55 22.99
CA VAL A 396 -5.59 4.28 23.12
C VAL A 396 -6.33 4.52 21.79
N THR A 397 -6.05 5.63 21.12
CA THR A 397 -6.65 5.94 19.81
C THR A 397 -6.25 4.90 18.77
N SER A 398 -4.99 4.47 18.75
CA SER A 398 -4.53 3.39 17.86
C SER A 398 -5.23 2.07 18.17
N ARG A 399 -5.42 1.72 19.44
CA ARG A 399 -6.14 0.51 19.82
C ARG A 399 -7.58 0.53 19.30
N ASN A 400 -8.26 1.69 19.44
CA ASN A 400 -9.61 1.86 18.90
C ASN A 400 -9.62 1.76 17.37
N GLN A 401 -8.62 2.35 16.70
CA GLN A 401 -8.49 2.27 15.25
C GLN A 401 -8.19 0.83 14.78
N VAL A 402 -7.38 0.05 15.53
CA VAL A 402 -7.12 -1.37 15.23
C VAL A 402 -8.41 -2.18 15.27
N ASN A 403 -9.30 -1.91 16.23
CA ASN A 403 -10.57 -2.63 16.38
C ASN A 403 -11.50 -2.48 15.16
N LEU A 404 -11.32 -1.44 14.34
CA LEU A 404 -12.08 -1.27 13.10
C LEU A 404 -11.67 -2.29 12.02
N TRP A 405 -10.47 -2.87 12.12
CA TRP A 405 -9.93 -3.84 11.15
C TRP A 405 -10.36 -5.29 11.44
N VAL A 406 -11.34 -5.50 12.30
CA VAL A 406 -11.84 -6.85 12.67
C VAL A 406 -12.47 -7.57 11.47
N ASP A 407 -13.25 -6.87 10.67
CA ASP A 407 -13.85 -7.35 9.43
C ASP A 407 -14.17 -6.22 8.44
N THR A 408 -14.49 -6.60 7.21
CA THR A 408 -14.78 -5.68 6.10
C THR A 408 -15.93 -4.73 6.40
N VAL A 409 -16.99 -5.21 7.03
CA VAL A 409 -18.21 -4.43 7.25
C VAL A 409 -17.94 -3.34 8.29
N THR A 410 -17.38 -3.70 9.44
CA THR A 410 -17.02 -2.77 10.50
C THR A 410 -16.10 -1.66 10.00
N LEU A 411 -15.09 -2.02 9.19
CA LEU A 411 -14.13 -1.08 8.64
C LEU A 411 -14.79 -0.04 7.72
N PHE A 412 -15.65 -0.51 6.81
CA PHE A 412 -16.28 0.39 5.82
C PHE A 412 -17.53 1.09 6.34
N GLU A 413 -18.21 0.56 7.35
CA GLU A 413 -19.25 1.31 8.08
C GLU A 413 -18.65 2.52 8.79
N ASN A 414 -17.50 2.38 9.44
CA ASN A 414 -16.76 3.53 9.98
C ASN A 414 -16.40 4.57 8.89
N ALA A 415 -16.02 4.12 7.68
CA ALA A 415 -15.77 5.02 6.58
C ALA A 415 -17.05 5.77 6.16
N LEU A 416 -18.23 5.14 6.20
CA LEU A 416 -19.52 5.77 5.93
C LEU A 416 -19.97 6.74 7.04
N GLU A 417 -19.63 6.48 8.31
CA GLU A 417 -19.86 7.44 9.40
C GLU A 417 -19.08 8.74 9.20
N LYS A 418 -17.84 8.64 8.65
CA LYS A 418 -16.99 9.81 8.37
C LYS A 418 -17.36 10.50 7.06
N ASP A 419 -17.69 9.73 6.04
CA ASP A 419 -18.10 10.23 4.72
C ASP A 419 -19.31 9.45 4.19
N PRO A 420 -20.54 9.91 4.47
CA PRO A 420 -21.78 9.29 3.99
C PRO A 420 -21.92 9.21 2.47
N ASN A 421 -21.11 9.97 1.71
CA ASN A 421 -21.08 9.93 0.25
C ASN A 421 -19.98 9.00 -0.31
N ASN A 422 -19.39 8.16 0.52
CA ASN A 422 -18.35 7.23 0.10
C ASN A 422 -18.95 6.05 -0.68
N HIS A 423 -19.08 6.22 -2.01
CA HIS A 423 -19.62 5.20 -2.90
C HIS A 423 -18.80 3.90 -2.89
N MET A 424 -17.47 3.98 -2.65
CA MET A 424 -16.61 2.79 -2.56
C MET A 424 -16.89 1.98 -1.30
N ALA A 425 -17.16 2.62 -0.18
CA ALA A 425 -17.55 1.93 1.05
C ALA A 425 -18.86 1.15 0.86
N TYR A 426 -19.88 1.77 0.27
CA TYR A 426 -21.12 1.06 -0.09
C TYR A 426 -20.86 -0.12 -1.04
N GLN A 427 -20.01 0.09 -2.05
CA GLN A 427 -19.63 -0.96 -3.00
C GLN A 427 -19.02 -2.18 -2.32
N ILE A 428 -18.06 -1.95 -1.42
CA ILE A 428 -17.30 -3.03 -0.76
C ILE A 428 -18.18 -3.77 0.26
N ILE A 429 -19.00 -3.04 1.03
CA ILE A 429 -19.97 -3.69 1.94
C ILE A 429 -20.97 -4.53 1.12
N GLY A 430 -21.46 -4.00 -0.01
CA GLY A 430 -22.35 -4.76 -0.89
C GLY A 430 -21.72 -6.05 -1.42
N GLN A 431 -20.45 -6.04 -1.78
CA GLN A 431 -19.72 -7.24 -2.20
C GLN A 431 -19.56 -8.24 -1.07
N GLU A 432 -19.25 -7.78 0.14
CA GLU A 432 -19.15 -8.65 1.32
C GLU A 432 -20.51 -9.27 1.68
N MET A 433 -21.61 -8.49 1.62
CA MET A 433 -22.97 -9.02 1.79
C MET A 433 -23.32 -10.08 0.76
N ALA A 434 -22.97 -9.84 -0.52
CA ALA A 434 -23.18 -10.79 -1.60
C ALA A 434 -22.41 -12.11 -1.37
N LYS A 435 -21.18 -12.02 -0.87
CA LYS A 435 -20.34 -13.17 -0.52
C LYS A 435 -20.94 -13.97 0.65
N ARG A 436 -21.54 -13.31 1.64
CA ARG A 436 -22.24 -13.94 2.76
C ARG A 436 -23.60 -14.51 2.37
N GLY A 437 -24.06 -14.32 1.13
CA GLY A 437 -25.39 -14.76 0.67
C GLY A 437 -26.54 -13.82 1.06
N GLU A 438 -26.24 -12.66 1.63
CA GLU A 438 -27.21 -11.66 2.05
C GLU A 438 -27.59 -10.76 0.87
N TYR A 439 -28.19 -11.37 -0.17
CA TYR A 439 -28.38 -10.75 -1.48
C TYR A 439 -29.24 -9.49 -1.46
N GLU A 440 -30.29 -9.45 -0.64
CA GLU A 440 -31.16 -8.25 -0.53
C GLU A 440 -30.40 -7.04 0.05
N LYS A 441 -29.57 -7.28 1.05
CA LYS A 441 -28.71 -6.22 1.62
C LYS A 441 -27.67 -5.78 0.60
N ALA A 442 -27.05 -6.73 -0.11
CA ALA A 442 -26.08 -6.42 -1.16
C ALA A 442 -26.68 -5.49 -2.25
N LEU A 443 -27.89 -5.79 -2.73
CA LEU A 443 -28.59 -4.97 -3.70
C LEU A 443 -28.84 -3.53 -3.19
N LYS A 444 -29.25 -3.39 -1.91
CA LYS A 444 -29.45 -2.05 -1.29
C LYS A 444 -28.13 -1.25 -1.26
N TYR A 445 -27.03 -1.87 -0.91
CA TYR A 445 -25.72 -1.21 -0.90
C TYR A 445 -25.26 -0.83 -2.30
N PHE A 446 -25.46 -1.67 -3.33
CA PHE A 446 -25.16 -1.31 -4.71
C PHE A 446 -26.08 -0.19 -5.23
N ASP A 447 -27.34 -0.14 -4.80
CA ASP A 447 -28.25 0.97 -5.14
C ASP A 447 -27.78 2.29 -4.52
N MET A 448 -27.29 2.27 -3.28
CA MET A 448 -26.67 3.46 -2.66
C MET A 448 -25.40 3.89 -3.41
N THR A 449 -24.55 2.93 -3.83
CA THR A 449 -23.40 3.23 -4.70
C THR A 449 -23.82 3.96 -5.96
N LEU A 450 -24.84 3.46 -6.66
CA LEU A 450 -25.32 4.03 -7.92
C LEU A 450 -26.07 5.35 -7.73
N LYS A 451 -26.71 5.57 -6.59
CA LYS A 451 -27.33 6.85 -6.24
C LYS A 451 -26.29 7.96 -6.11
N ILE A 452 -25.12 7.64 -5.54
CA ILE A 452 -24.00 8.60 -5.38
C ILE A 452 -23.23 8.76 -6.69
N ARG A 453 -22.95 7.65 -7.38
CA ARG A 453 -22.18 7.63 -8.64
C ARG A 453 -22.90 6.82 -9.71
N PRO A 454 -23.84 7.43 -10.47
CA PRO A 454 -24.67 6.71 -11.44
C PRO A 454 -23.92 6.02 -12.59
N GLN A 455 -22.68 6.45 -12.89
CA GLN A 455 -21.83 5.86 -13.93
C GLN A 455 -20.76 4.90 -13.37
N PHE A 456 -20.98 4.34 -12.19
CA PHE A 456 -20.04 3.40 -11.59
C PHE A 456 -20.34 1.96 -12.06
N TYR A 457 -19.74 1.56 -13.20
CA TYR A 457 -19.99 0.27 -13.86
C TYR A 457 -19.76 -0.95 -12.95
N PRO A 458 -18.80 -0.97 -11.96
CA PRO A 458 -18.62 -2.13 -11.09
C PRO A 458 -19.85 -2.45 -10.24
N ALA A 459 -20.62 -1.42 -9.83
CA ALA A 459 -21.85 -1.63 -9.06
C ALA A 459 -22.94 -2.31 -9.91
N TYR A 460 -23.12 -1.89 -11.17
CA TYR A 460 -24.02 -2.59 -12.09
C TYR A 460 -23.59 -4.05 -12.31
N ASN A 461 -22.29 -4.28 -12.51
CA ASN A 461 -21.77 -5.64 -12.70
C ASN A 461 -22.04 -6.53 -11.48
N ASN A 462 -21.74 -6.04 -10.26
CA ASN A 462 -21.95 -6.80 -9.04
C ASN A 462 -23.44 -7.00 -8.74
N LYS A 463 -24.27 -6.01 -9.01
CA LYS A 463 -25.73 -6.12 -8.92
C LYS A 463 -26.26 -7.19 -9.87
N ALA A 464 -25.74 -7.24 -11.11
CA ALA A 464 -26.08 -8.26 -12.09
C ALA A 464 -25.69 -9.68 -11.63
N VAL A 465 -24.50 -9.84 -11.06
CA VAL A 465 -24.07 -11.13 -10.48
C VAL A 465 -25.01 -11.56 -9.36
N VAL A 466 -25.45 -10.65 -8.49
CA VAL A 466 -26.43 -10.98 -7.44
C VAL A 466 -27.77 -11.39 -8.05
N PHE A 467 -28.29 -10.65 -9.04
CA PHE A 467 -29.52 -11.03 -9.72
C PHE A 467 -29.42 -12.42 -10.39
N GLN A 468 -28.29 -12.74 -11.00
CA GLN A 468 -28.04 -14.08 -11.56
C GLN A 468 -28.08 -15.16 -10.47
N LYS A 469 -27.48 -14.92 -9.29
CA LYS A 469 -27.48 -15.87 -8.17
C LYS A 469 -28.88 -16.15 -7.61
N ILE A 470 -29.77 -15.16 -7.63
CA ILE A 470 -31.17 -15.32 -7.16
C ILE A 470 -32.14 -15.70 -8.31
N GLY A 471 -31.61 -16.04 -9.50
CA GLY A 471 -32.41 -16.51 -10.63
C GLY A 471 -33.15 -15.42 -11.43
N LYS A 472 -32.93 -14.13 -11.15
CA LYS A 472 -33.53 -13.00 -11.86
C LYS A 472 -32.72 -12.65 -13.10
N ARG A 473 -32.83 -13.51 -14.14
CA ARG A 473 -32.00 -13.42 -15.35
C ARG A 473 -32.21 -12.14 -16.15
N HIS A 474 -33.44 -11.65 -16.23
CA HIS A 474 -33.75 -10.44 -16.99
C HIS A 474 -33.08 -9.21 -16.35
N GLU A 475 -33.21 -9.05 -15.04
CA GLU A 475 -32.58 -7.98 -14.29
C GLU A 475 -31.04 -8.11 -14.31
N ALA A 476 -30.51 -9.32 -14.29
CA ALA A 476 -29.08 -9.56 -14.43
C ALA A 476 -28.57 -9.05 -15.79
N LEU A 477 -29.24 -9.43 -16.88
CA LEU A 477 -28.88 -9.00 -18.23
C LEU A 477 -28.92 -7.46 -18.38
N GLN A 478 -29.99 -6.81 -17.92
CA GLN A 478 -30.10 -5.35 -17.94
C GLN A 478 -28.94 -4.67 -17.25
N ASN A 479 -28.55 -5.15 -16.07
CA ASN A 479 -27.47 -4.57 -15.30
C ASN A 479 -26.10 -4.84 -15.95
N PHE A 480 -25.85 -6.03 -16.49
CA PHE A 480 -24.62 -6.28 -17.25
C PHE A 480 -24.53 -5.41 -18.51
N GLU A 481 -25.64 -5.21 -19.23
CA GLU A 481 -25.65 -4.32 -20.39
C GLU A 481 -25.39 -2.86 -20.00
N MET A 482 -25.93 -2.38 -18.88
CA MET A 482 -25.60 -1.06 -18.36
C MET A 482 -24.12 -0.95 -18.01
N SER A 483 -23.55 -1.97 -17.35
CA SER A 483 -22.11 -2.02 -17.09
C SER A 483 -21.30 -1.94 -18.39
N ALA A 484 -21.66 -2.74 -19.41
CA ALA A 484 -20.95 -2.76 -20.70
C ALA A 484 -21.11 -1.46 -21.51
N ARG A 485 -22.22 -0.71 -21.37
CA ARG A 485 -22.42 0.61 -22.00
C ARG A 485 -21.48 1.65 -21.39
N ILE A 486 -21.31 1.62 -20.06
CA ILE A 486 -20.45 2.56 -19.35
C ILE A 486 -18.98 2.22 -19.61
N TYR A 487 -18.61 0.92 -19.53
CA TYR A 487 -17.25 0.46 -19.73
C TYR A 487 -17.16 -0.70 -20.73
N LYS A 488 -16.66 -0.38 -21.91
CA LYS A 488 -16.63 -1.29 -23.07
C LYS A 488 -15.46 -2.29 -23.07
N PHE A 489 -14.59 -2.24 -22.08
CA PHE A 489 -13.35 -3.03 -22.06
C PHE A 489 -13.33 -4.11 -20.97
N SER A 490 -14.50 -4.50 -20.42
CA SER A 490 -14.60 -5.62 -19.47
C SER A 490 -14.92 -6.91 -20.21
N ALA A 491 -13.93 -7.80 -20.31
CA ALA A 491 -14.11 -9.12 -20.87
C ALA A 491 -15.06 -9.96 -20.03
N GLU A 492 -15.00 -9.83 -18.71
CA GLU A 492 -15.82 -10.53 -17.74
C GLU A 492 -17.31 -10.16 -17.88
N THR A 493 -17.63 -8.87 -18.09
CA THR A 493 -19.01 -8.42 -18.31
C THR A 493 -19.57 -9.01 -19.61
N TYR A 494 -18.80 -9.01 -20.71
CA TYR A 494 -19.26 -9.61 -21.98
C TYR A 494 -19.38 -11.13 -21.86
N PHE A 495 -18.48 -11.79 -21.16
CA PHE A 495 -18.62 -13.20 -20.86
C PHE A 495 -19.92 -13.50 -20.11
N SER A 496 -20.23 -12.73 -19.06
CA SER A 496 -21.46 -12.92 -18.26
C SER A 496 -22.73 -12.72 -19.08
N ILE A 497 -22.78 -11.72 -19.97
CA ILE A 497 -23.88 -11.52 -20.90
C ILE A 497 -24.00 -12.71 -21.85
N GLY A 498 -22.89 -13.16 -22.44
CA GLY A 498 -22.86 -14.29 -23.35
C GLY A 498 -23.27 -15.60 -22.68
N PHE A 499 -22.93 -15.76 -21.41
CA PHE A 499 -23.31 -16.93 -20.62
C PHE A 499 -24.82 -16.97 -20.35
N ILE A 500 -25.46 -15.85 -20.03
CA ILE A 500 -26.92 -15.77 -19.88
C ILE A 500 -27.60 -16.16 -21.22
N TYR A 501 -27.10 -15.65 -22.36
CA TYR A 501 -27.64 -16.02 -23.67
C TYR A 501 -27.41 -17.49 -24.02
N LEU A 502 -26.30 -18.11 -23.56
CA LEU A 502 -26.05 -19.53 -23.72
C LEU A 502 -27.11 -20.35 -22.97
N GLU A 503 -27.37 -20.02 -21.71
CA GLU A 503 -28.38 -20.68 -20.88
C GLU A 503 -29.81 -20.51 -21.43
N ASP A 504 -30.09 -19.37 -22.09
CA ASP A 504 -31.37 -19.09 -22.77
C ASP A 504 -31.49 -19.80 -24.16
N GLY A 505 -30.50 -20.58 -24.61
CA GLY A 505 -30.47 -21.19 -25.93
C GLY A 505 -30.27 -20.19 -27.09
N LYS A 506 -29.91 -18.95 -26.80
CA LYS A 506 -29.68 -17.90 -27.80
C LYS A 506 -28.23 -17.95 -28.30
N PHE A 507 -27.85 -19.02 -28.97
CA PHE A 507 -26.47 -19.35 -29.31
C PHE A 507 -25.77 -18.28 -30.16
N ASN A 508 -26.50 -17.60 -31.06
CA ASN A 508 -25.92 -16.53 -31.89
C ASN A 508 -25.39 -15.35 -31.03
N GLN A 509 -26.22 -14.90 -30.09
CA GLN A 509 -25.82 -13.81 -29.16
C GLN A 509 -24.72 -14.30 -28.23
N SER A 510 -24.78 -15.52 -27.71
CA SER A 510 -23.70 -16.08 -26.89
C SER A 510 -22.35 -16.05 -27.61
N ILE A 511 -22.32 -16.50 -28.89
CA ILE A 511 -21.10 -16.46 -29.72
C ILE A 511 -20.61 -15.01 -29.90
N GLU A 512 -21.50 -14.06 -30.23
CA GLU A 512 -21.14 -12.66 -30.42
C GLU A 512 -20.44 -12.10 -29.18
N TYR A 513 -21.03 -12.32 -27.99
CA TYR A 513 -20.49 -11.79 -26.73
C TYR A 513 -19.23 -12.54 -26.29
N ALA A 514 -19.11 -13.84 -26.56
CA ALA A 514 -17.87 -14.60 -26.36
C ALA A 514 -16.72 -14.01 -27.18
N LEU A 515 -16.96 -13.69 -28.45
CA LEU A 515 -15.96 -13.10 -29.34
C LEU A 515 -15.56 -11.67 -28.89
N LYS A 516 -16.50 -10.88 -28.36
CA LYS A 516 -16.19 -9.58 -27.74
C LYS A 516 -15.27 -9.75 -26.53
N ALA A 517 -15.55 -10.73 -25.65
CA ALA A 517 -14.71 -11.03 -24.51
C ALA A 517 -13.30 -11.46 -24.92
N ILE A 518 -13.19 -12.38 -25.90
CA ILE A 518 -11.91 -12.84 -26.46
C ILE A 518 -11.11 -11.70 -27.11
N LYS A 519 -11.78 -10.78 -27.81
CA LYS A 519 -11.11 -9.60 -28.42
C LYS A 519 -10.45 -8.72 -27.37
N ILE A 520 -11.07 -8.56 -26.19
CA ILE A 520 -10.54 -7.73 -25.10
C ILE A 520 -9.43 -8.49 -24.36
N LYS A 521 -9.64 -9.77 -24.07
CA LYS A 521 -8.73 -10.62 -23.33
C LYS A 521 -8.46 -11.90 -24.12
N PRO A 522 -7.41 -11.92 -24.96
CA PRO A 522 -7.09 -13.03 -25.87
C PRO A 522 -6.74 -14.36 -25.17
N ASP A 523 -6.42 -14.31 -23.89
CA ASP A 523 -6.12 -15.47 -23.03
C ASP A 523 -7.28 -15.86 -22.10
N TYR A 524 -8.50 -15.37 -22.37
CA TYR A 524 -9.67 -15.67 -21.56
C TYR A 524 -10.28 -17.02 -21.89
N GLN A 525 -9.72 -18.08 -21.30
CA GLN A 525 -10.09 -19.46 -21.53
C GLN A 525 -11.61 -19.72 -21.48
N ALA A 526 -12.31 -19.22 -20.43
CA ALA A 526 -13.75 -19.44 -20.26
C ALA A 526 -14.59 -18.90 -21.43
N ALA A 527 -14.15 -17.81 -22.07
CA ALA A 527 -14.83 -17.26 -23.23
C ALA A 527 -14.65 -18.14 -24.49
N TYR A 528 -13.50 -18.80 -24.65
CA TYR A 528 -13.30 -19.81 -25.71
C TYR A 528 -14.17 -21.03 -25.47
N ASP A 529 -14.25 -21.51 -24.22
CA ASP A 529 -15.13 -22.66 -23.87
C ASP A 529 -16.59 -22.32 -24.16
N MET A 530 -17.05 -21.15 -23.75
CA MET A 530 -18.41 -20.67 -24.02
C MET A 530 -18.70 -20.60 -25.53
N ALA A 531 -17.78 -20.04 -26.31
CA ALA A 531 -17.92 -20.02 -27.78
C ALA A 531 -17.99 -21.43 -28.36
N GLY A 532 -17.10 -22.32 -27.89
CA GLY A 532 -17.09 -23.74 -28.32
C GLY A 532 -18.42 -24.45 -28.06
N ILE A 533 -18.96 -24.30 -26.85
CA ILE A 533 -20.28 -24.88 -26.49
C ILE A 533 -21.36 -24.28 -27.38
N ALA A 534 -21.42 -22.97 -27.53
CA ALA A 534 -22.46 -22.30 -28.31
C ALA A 534 -22.41 -22.68 -29.81
N PHE A 535 -21.21 -22.87 -30.39
CA PHE A 535 -21.07 -23.36 -31.76
C PHE A 535 -21.56 -24.81 -31.91
N VAL A 536 -21.21 -25.72 -30.97
CA VAL A 536 -21.67 -27.13 -30.98
C VAL A 536 -23.18 -27.20 -30.86
N GLU A 537 -23.79 -26.45 -29.94
CA GLU A 537 -25.25 -26.44 -29.74
C GLU A 537 -25.98 -25.83 -30.94
N LYS A 538 -25.34 -24.91 -31.68
CA LYS A 538 -25.87 -24.40 -32.96
C LYS A 538 -25.72 -25.37 -34.13
N GLY A 539 -25.09 -26.54 -33.94
CA GLY A 539 -24.80 -27.52 -34.99
C GLY A 539 -23.52 -27.27 -35.79
N LYS A 540 -22.74 -26.24 -35.44
CA LYS A 540 -21.45 -25.93 -36.09
C LYS A 540 -20.31 -26.62 -35.36
N ILE A 541 -20.28 -27.96 -35.40
CA ILE A 541 -19.43 -28.79 -34.54
C ILE A 541 -17.95 -28.52 -34.81
N GLN A 542 -17.54 -28.39 -36.09
CA GLN A 542 -16.14 -28.15 -36.45
C GLN A 542 -15.60 -26.81 -35.92
N GLU A 543 -16.41 -25.75 -35.93
CA GLU A 543 -16.09 -24.47 -35.34
C GLU A 543 -15.94 -24.60 -33.81
N GLY A 544 -16.86 -25.32 -33.15
CA GLY A 544 -16.79 -25.60 -31.72
C GLY A 544 -15.51 -26.30 -31.32
N ILE A 545 -15.09 -27.32 -32.05
CA ILE A 545 -13.81 -28.03 -31.84
C ILE A 545 -12.63 -27.06 -31.89
N LYS A 546 -12.56 -26.17 -32.89
CA LYS A 546 -11.50 -25.18 -33.01
C LYS A 546 -11.41 -24.26 -31.78
N TYR A 547 -12.54 -23.87 -31.19
CA TYR A 547 -12.58 -23.03 -30.00
C TYR A 547 -12.14 -23.79 -28.74
N PHE A 548 -12.53 -25.07 -28.58
CA PHE A 548 -12.04 -25.89 -27.48
C PHE A 548 -10.53 -26.17 -27.59
N GLU A 549 -9.99 -26.40 -28.79
CA GLU A 549 -8.54 -26.52 -29.01
C GLU A 549 -7.80 -25.24 -28.61
N LYS A 550 -8.32 -24.03 -28.95
CA LYS A 550 -7.75 -22.76 -28.54
C LYS A 550 -7.79 -22.61 -27.02
N SER A 551 -8.89 -22.99 -26.37
CA SER A 551 -9.03 -23.00 -24.92
C SER A 551 -7.97 -23.88 -24.26
N LEU A 552 -7.74 -25.11 -24.78
CA LEU A 552 -6.72 -26.02 -24.27
C LEU A 552 -5.28 -25.58 -24.55
N ARG A 553 -5.03 -24.75 -25.56
CA ARG A 553 -3.70 -24.09 -25.71
C ARG A 553 -3.41 -23.12 -24.58
N ILE A 554 -4.45 -22.48 -24.02
CA ILE A 554 -4.31 -21.56 -22.87
C ILE A 554 -4.12 -22.36 -21.59
N ASN A 555 -4.95 -23.39 -21.36
CA ASN A 555 -4.85 -24.28 -20.20
C ASN A 555 -5.05 -25.75 -20.61
N PRO A 556 -3.96 -26.46 -20.89
CA PRO A 556 -4.00 -27.87 -21.33
C PRO A 556 -4.63 -28.84 -20.32
N LEU A 557 -4.62 -28.48 -19.02
CA LEU A 557 -5.08 -29.36 -17.94
C LEU A 557 -6.55 -29.19 -17.59
N ASN A 558 -7.31 -28.34 -18.30
CA ASN A 558 -8.73 -28.14 -18.02
C ASN A 558 -9.55 -29.35 -18.43
N LYS A 559 -9.93 -30.17 -17.46
CA LYS A 559 -10.71 -31.40 -17.65
C LYS A 559 -12.07 -31.13 -18.29
N ASN A 560 -12.74 -30.05 -17.98
CA ASN A 560 -14.05 -29.70 -18.54
C ASN A 560 -13.94 -29.44 -20.04
N THR A 561 -12.95 -28.64 -20.45
CA THR A 561 -12.69 -28.38 -21.87
C THR A 561 -12.28 -29.64 -22.61
N GLN A 562 -11.43 -30.49 -22.00
CA GLN A 562 -11.06 -31.80 -22.59
C GLN A 562 -12.30 -32.68 -22.81
N ASN A 563 -13.22 -32.76 -21.85
CA ASN A 563 -14.46 -33.50 -21.97
C ASN A 563 -15.38 -32.91 -23.06
N ASN A 564 -15.54 -31.58 -23.08
CA ASN A 564 -16.35 -30.92 -24.11
C ASN A 564 -15.79 -31.16 -25.53
N LEU A 565 -14.45 -31.08 -25.68
CA LEU A 565 -13.79 -31.40 -26.95
C LEU A 565 -14.03 -32.85 -27.37
N ARG A 566 -13.87 -33.81 -26.43
CA ARG A 566 -14.14 -35.25 -26.72
C ARG A 566 -15.57 -35.46 -27.19
N MET A 567 -16.57 -34.91 -26.46
CA MET A 567 -17.98 -34.99 -26.84
C MET A 567 -18.26 -34.38 -28.22
N ALA A 568 -17.64 -33.24 -28.54
CA ALA A 568 -17.76 -32.60 -29.84
C ALA A 568 -17.15 -33.46 -30.96
N LEU A 569 -16.02 -34.12 -30.75
CA LEU A 569 -15.39 -35.04 -31.70
C LEU A 569 -16.22 -36.29 -31.93
N GLU A 570 -16.83 -36.86 -30.88
CA GLU A 570 -17.74 -37.99 -30.98
C GLU A 570 -19.02 -37.62 -31.77
N LYS A 571 -19.55 -36.41 -31.55
CA LYS A 571 -20.73 -35.89 -32.26
C LYS A 571 -20.42 -35.64 -33.75
N SER A 572 -19.21 -35.17 -34.08
CA SER A 572 -18.73 -34.99 -35.46
C SER A 572 -18.69 -36.31 -36.21
N LYS A 573 -18.10 -37.40 -35.65
CA LYS A 573 -17.99 -38.72 -36.25
C LYS A 573 -19.33 -39.43 -36.51
N LYS A 574 -20.42 -38.99 -35.90
CA LYS A 574 -21.77 -39.53 -36.11
C LYS A 574 -22.53 -38.80 -37.24
N ILE A 575 -22.02 -37.72 -37.73
CA ILE A 575 -22.62 -36.87 -38.77
C ILE A 575 -21.92 -37.09 -40.12
N ASP A 576 -20.62 -37.40 -40.07
CA ASP A 576 -19.84 -37.87 -41.22
C ASP A 576 -20.17 -39.37 -41.47
#